data_11283adf1adb32056f7a82b5c2ee482e
#
_entry.id   11283adf1adb32056f7a82b5c2ee482e
#
_cell.length_a   1.000
_cell.length_b   1.000
_cell.length_c   1.000
_cell.angle_alpha   90.00
_cell.angle_beta   90.00
_cell.angle_gamma   90.00
#
_symmetry.space_group_name_H-M   'P 1'
#
loop_
_entity.id
_entity.type
_entity.pdbx_description
1 polymer ?
#
loop_
_entity_poly.entity_id
_entity_poly.type
_entity_poly.pdbx_seq_one_letter_code
_entity_poly.pdbx_strand_id
1 'polypeptide(L)'
;MFWEQLLSLRRHGDKQKRLRTEQDPTRSGFEVDYDRIIFSAAFRNLQDKTQVIPFSKTDFVHTRLTHSLEVSVVGRSLGRMVGQRLLKKYPELSATHCYTINDFGAIVAAASLAHDIGNPPFGHSGEQAIGDYFANGAGAAYKKQLTPTQYHDLTHFEGNANGLKILMESREGVPGGLRLSYATLGAFTKYPKASLPHKPTKHVADKKFGFFNAQQTDYQAVATDLGLMDSTNKMMRHPLAYLVEAADDICYTLIDFEDGINLGWISEDYALEYLIKLVKDTIDTNKYQQLTTKTDRLAYLRALSISTLIQEAAQLFMQHEQEIMAGTFASSLTDRSQYKAQIKDIIGLSVRNIYQAQEVVEKELKGY
;
A
#
# COMPACT_ATOMS: atom_id res chain seq x y z
N MET A 1 0.70 20.14 8.59
CA MET A 1 -0.29 19.16 9.09
C MET A 1 -0.15 18.99 10.60
N PHE A 2 -1.22 18.53 11.27
CA PHE A 2 -1.22 18.27 12.72
C PHE A 2 -1.69 16.85 12.98
N TRP A 3 -1.03 16.13 13.90
CA TRP A 3 -1.31 14.71 14.12
C TRP A 3 -2.72 14.46 14.66
N GLU A 4 -3.24 15.30 15.55
CA GLU A 4 -4.61 15.16 16.08
C GLU A 4 -5.69 15.27 14.99
N GLN A 5 -5.40 16.00 13.91
CA GLN A 5 -6.30 16.14 12.77
C GLN A 5 -6.15 14.96 11.81
N LEU A 6 -4.91 14.49 11.58
CA LEU A 6 -4.61 13.34 10.71
C LEU A 6 -5.21 12.03 11.23
N LEU A 7 -5.39 11.89 12.54
CA LEU A 7 -5.96 10.71 13.19
C LEU A 7 -7.49 10.77 13.31
N SER A 8 -8.18 11.41 12.36
CA SER A 8 -9.64 11.58 12.38
C SER A 8 -10.39 10.26 12.27
N LEU A 9 -11.26 10.00 13.25
CA LEU A 9 -12.21 8.87 13.28
C LEU A 9 -13.51 9.15 12.50
N ARG A 10 -13.65 10.35 11.92
CA ARG A 10 -14.78 10.67 11.06
C ARG A 10 -14.84 9.69 9.90
N ARG A 11 -16.04 9.27 9.53
CA ARG A 11 -16.28 8.35 8.43
C ARG A 11 -16.99 9.04 7.27
N HIS A 12 -16.79 8.55 6.07
CA HIS A 12 -17.55 9.04 4.92
C HIS A 12 -19.06 8.89 5.17
N GLY A 13 -19.81 9.97 4.97
CA GLY A 13 -21.24 10.06 5.30
C GLY A 13 -21.59 10.47 6.74
N ASP A 14 -20.61 10.57 7.66
CA ASP A 14 -20.87 11.08 9.01
C ASP A 14 -21.06 12.60 9.01
N LYS A 15 -22.09 13.06 9.73
CA LYS A 15 -22.37 14.50 9.92
C LYS A 15 -21.56 15.11 11.07
N GLN A 16 -21.16 14.31 12.05
CA GLN A 16 -20.48 14.75 13.26
C GLN A 16 -19.08 14.16 13.34
N LYS A 17 -18.18 14.88 14.02
CA LYS A 17 -16.83 14.39 14.35
C LYS A 17 -16.95 13.29 15.41
N ARG A 18 -16.16 12.26 15.27
CA ARG A 18 -16.01 11.18 16.26
C ARG A 18 -14.68 11.37 16.99
N LEU A 19 -14.72 11.31 18.30
CA LEU A 19 -13.53 11.45 19.16
C LEU A 19 -13.03 10.07 19.59
N ARG A 20 -11.71 9.93 19.79
CA ARG A 20 -11.10 8.67 20.26
C ARG A 20 -11.59 8.32 21.67
N THR A 21 -11.80 9.30 22.52
CA THR A 21 -12.33 9.12 23.89
C THR A 21 -13.74 8.52 23.96
N GLU A 22 -14.49 8.60 22.85
CA GLU A 22 -15.86 8.05 22.75
C GLU A 22 -15.87 6.61 22.20
N GLN A 23 -14.68 6.06 21.87
CA GLN A 23 -14.56 4.73 21.28
C GLN A 23 -14.44 3.65 22.33
N ASP A 24 -14.89 2.44 21.98
CA ASP A 24 -14.67 1.26 22.79
C ASP A 24 -13.15 1.01 22.91
N PRO A 25 -12.61 0.95 24.15
CA PRO A 25 -11.18 0.71 24.35
C PRO A 25 -10.72 -0.67 23.89
N THR A 26 -11.65 -1.64 23.84
CA THR A 26 -11.35 -3.03 23.42
C THR A 26 -11.40 -3.23 21.92
N ARG A 27 -12.09 -2.31 21.19
CA ARG A 27 -12.25 -2.36 19.74
C ARG A 27 -12.38 -0.95 19.17
N SER A 28 -11.25 -0.33 18.86
CA SER A 28 -11.23 1.04 18.34
C SER A 28 -11.87 1.14 16.96
N GLY A 29 -12.30 2.36 16.61
CA GLY A 29 -12.88 2.62 15.29
C GLY A 29 -11.91 2.30 14.13
N PHE A 30 -10.59 2.35 14.36
CA PHE A 30 -9.58 1.99 13.37
C PHE A 30 -9.48 0.47 13.18
N GLU A 31 -9.64 -0.33 14.26
CA GLU A 31 -9.73 -1.79 14.16
C GLU A 31 -10.99 -2.23 13.41
N VAL A 32 -12.09 -1.52 13.62
CA VAL A 32 -13.32 -1.72 12.83
C VAL A 32 -13.10 -1.49 11.33
N ASP A 33 -12.19 -0.61 10.94
CA ASP A 33 -11.85 -0.42 9.52
C ASP A 33 -11.22 -1.67 8.92
N TYR A 34 -10.29 -2.28 9.64
CA TYR A 34 -9.68 -3.55 9.26
C TYR A 34 -10.73 -4.65 9.04
N ASP A 35 -11.65 -4.80 10.03
CA ASP A 35 -12.71 -5.79 9.95
C ASP A 35 -13.60 -5.58 8.72
N ARG A 36 -13.99 -4.34 8.43
CA ARG A 36 -14.84 -4.00 7.28
C ARG A 36 -14.19 -4.32 5.95
N ILE A 37 -12.88 -4.14 5.84
CA ILE A 37 -12.14 -4.48 4.64
C ILE A 37 -12.11 -5.99 4.46
N ILE A 38 -11.69 -6.74 5.49
CA ILE A 38 -11.50 -8.19 5.39
C ILE A 38 -12.83 -8.95 5.14
N PHE A 39 -13.96 -8.42 5.67
CA PHE A 39 -15.28 -9.01 5.43
C PHE A 39 -15.95 -8.53 4.13
N SER A 40 -15.32 -7.62 3.36
CA SER A 40 -15.87 -7.18 2.09
C SER A 40 -15.72 -8.23 0.98
N ALA A 41 -16.68 -8.25 0.06
CA ALA A 41 -16.58 -9.09 -1.14
C ALA A 41 -15.39 -8.69 -2.01
N ALA A 42 -15.09 -7.38 -2.09
CA ALA A 42 -13.99 -6.86 -2.88
C ALA A 42 -12.63 -7.38 -2.39
N PHE A 43 -12.42 -7.48 -1.08
CA PHE A 43 -11.21 -8.08 -0.52
C PHE A 43 -11.12 -9.58 -0.81
N ARG A 44 -12.22 -10.33 -0.66
CA ARG A 44 -12.24 -11.76 -1.00
C ARG A 44 -11.93 -12.04 -2.46
N ASN A 45 -12.33 -11.16 -3.36
CA ASN A 45 -12.04 -11.30 -4.80
C ASN A 45 -10.53 -11.22 -5.13
N LEU A 46 -9.70 -10.75 -4.19
CA LEU A 46 -8.24 -10.78 -4.35
C LEU A 46 -7.66 -12.21 -4.34
N GLN A 47 -8.40 -13.19 -3.83
CA GLN A 47 -7.98 -14.59 -3.80
C GLN A 47 -7.71 -15.13 -5.21
N ASP A 48 -8.53 -14.76 -6.17
CA ASP A 48 -8.43 -15.25 -7.56
C ASP A 48 -7.64 -14.30 -8.48
N LYS A 49 -7.06 -13.24 -7.90
CA LYS A 49 -6.17 -12.33 -8.62
C LYS A 49 -4.72 -12.69 -8.33
N THR A 50 -3.96 -12.96 -9.37
CA THR A 50 -2.53 -13.25 -9.24
C THR A 50 -1.75 -12.02 -8.77
N GLN A 51 -0.76 -12.26 -7.92
CA GLN A 51 0.22 -11.21 -7.56
C GLN A 51 1.18 -10.98 -8.72
N VAL A 52 1.87 -12.01 -9.17
CA VAL A 52 2.86 -11.94 -10.24
C VAL A 52 2.68 -13.07 -11.25
N ILE A 53 2.51 -14.30 -10.80
CA ILE A 53 2.57 -15.51 -11.63
C ILE A 53 1.16 -15.98 -11.95
N PRO A 54 0.63 -15.71 -13.17
CA PRO A 54 -0.72 -16.06 -13.52
C PRO A 54 -0.88 -17.59 -13.71
N PHE A 55 -2.06 -18.09 -13.36
CA PHE A 55 -2.45 -19.49 -13.57
C PHE A 55 -1.45 -20.50 -12.99
N SER A 56 -0.86 -20.19 -11.82
CA SER A 56 0.00 -21.13 -11.14
C SER A 56 -0.76 -22.40 -10.77
N LYS A 57 -0.09 -23.56 -10.93
CA LYS A 57 -0.63 -24.85 -10.50
C LYS A 57 -0.18 -25.26 -9.09
N THR A 58 0.61 -24.41 -8.44
CA THR A 58 1.16 -24.66 -7.11
C THR A 58 0.52 -23.75 -6.09
N ASP A 59 0.30 -24.28 -4.88
CA ASP A 59 -0.27 -23.54 -3.75
C ASP A 59 0.73 -22.59 -3.08
N PHE A 60 1.97 -22.55 -3.55
CA PHE A 60 3.05 -21.72 -2.96
C PHE A 60 3.07 -20.30 -3.49
N VAL A 61 2.48 -20.05 -4.65
CA VAL A 61 2.54 -18.73 -5.28
C VAL A 61 1.52 -17.80 -4.65
N HIS A 62 1.97 -16.60 -4.33
CA HIS A 62 1.13 -15.61 -3.68
C HIS A 62 0.01 -15.11 -4.60
N THR A 63 -1.19 -15.00 -4.04
CA THR A 63 -2.30 -14.23 -4.60
C THR A 63 -2.26 -12.81 -4.06
N ARG A 64 -3.01 -11.89 -4.66
CA ARG A 64 -3.14 -10.55 -4.10
C ARG A 64 -3.76 -10.54 -2.70
N LEU A 65 -4.57 -11.55 -2.36
CA LEU A 65 -5.12 -11.69 -1.01
C LEU A 65 -4.03 -12.02 0.01
N THR A 66 -3.19 -13.04 -0.24
CA THR A 66 -2.12 -13.42 0.68
C THR A 66 -1.08 -12.31 0.81
N HIS A 67 -0.68 -11.68 -0.30
CA HIS A 67 0.19 -10.51 -0.30
C HIS A 67 -0.39 -9.35 0.53
N SER A 68 -1.68 -9.01 0.36
CA SER A 68 -2.33 -7.94 1.13
C SER A 68 -2.34 -8.24 2.64
N LEU A 69 -2.48 -9.51 3.05
CA LEU A 69 -2.38 -9.91 4.45
C LEU A 69 -0.96 -9.69 5.00
N GLU A 70 0.06 -10.06 4.26
CA GLU A 70 1.47 -9.89 4.64
C GLU A 70 1.85 -8.41 4.74
N VAL A 71 1.48 -7.59 3.73
CA VAL A 71 1.66 -6.14 3.75
C VAL A 71 0.97 -5.52 4.97
N SER A 72 -0.21 -6.01 5.33
CA SER A 72 -0.94 -5.56 6.52
C SER A 72 -0.19 -5.87 7.84
N VAL A 73 0.45 -7.04 7.96
CA VAL A 73 1.26 -7.41 9.14
C VAL A 73 2.49 -6.51 9.26
N VAL A 74 3.19 -6.27 8.14
CA VAL A 74 4.34 -5.36 8.10
C VAL A 74 3.89 -3.93 8.40
N GLY A 75 2.82 -3.47 7.78
CA GLY A 75 2.23 -2.15 8.00
C GLY A 75 1.81 -1.91 9.46
N ARG A 76 1.19 -2.92 10.11
CA ARG A 76 0.88 -2.86 11.54
C ARG A 76 2.12 -2.65 12.40
N SER A 77 3.19 -3.37 12.09
CA SER A 77 4.45 -3.27 12.80
C SER A 77 5.08 -1.88 12.65
N LEU A 78 5.13 -1.36 11.42
CA LEU A 78 5.59 0.00 11.11
C LEU A 78 4.74 1.05 11.84
N GLY A 79 3.42 0.95 11.75
CA GLY A 79 2.49 1.87 12.41
C GLY A 79 2.69 1.91 13.92
N ARG A 80 2.84 0.75 14.59
CA ARG A 80 3.10 0.68 16.03
C ARG A 80 4.46 1.28 16.41
N MET A 81 5.51 0.97 15.67
CA MET A 81 6.86 1.49 15.95
C MET A 81 6.94 3.01 15.79
N VAL A 82 6.35 3.54 14.74
CA VAL A 82 6.28 4.98 14.50
C VAL A 82 5.34 5.63 15.53
N GLY A 83 4.17 5.04 15.79
CA GLY A 83 3.21 5.49 16.79
C GLY A 83 3.83 5.62 18.19
N GLN A 84 4.64 4.64 18.62
CA GLN A 84 5.35 4.71 19.90
C GLN A 84 6.29 5.93 19.98
N ARG A 85 7.02 6.21 18.90
CA ARG A 85 7.95 7.36 18.84
C ARG A 85 7.21 8.69 18.78
N LEU A 86 6.09 8.74 18.02
CA LEU A 86 5.24 9.93 17.91
C LEU A 86 4.56 10.28 19.25
N LEU A 87 3.99 9.27 19.94
CA LEU A 87 3.37 9.49 21.25
C LEU A 87 4.37 9.94 22.31
N LYS A 88 5.65 9.55 22.20
CA LYS A 88 6.73 10.07 23.03
C LYS A 88 7.09 11.51 22.67
N LYS A 89 7.08 11.85 21.38
CA LYS A 89 7.42 13.20 20.87
C LYS A 89 6.28 14.20 21.09
N TYR A 90 5.03 13.74 20.99
CA TYR A 90 3.79 14.52 21.11
C TYR A 90 2.89 13.90 22.19
N PRO A 91 3.22 14.11 23.50
CA PRO A 91 2.50 13.45 24.59
C PRO A 91 1.01 13.81 24.67
N GLU A 92 0.61 14.97 24.17
CA GLU A 92 -0.78 15.43 24.09
C GLU A 92 -1.67 14.48 23.28
N LEU A 93 -1.13 13.78 22.30
CA LEU A 93 -1.88 12.78 21.51
C LEU A 93 -2.41 11.66 22.41
N SER A 94 -1.64 11.24 23.41
CA SER A 94 -2.07 10.24 24.39
C SER A 94 -2.83 10.88 25.54
N ALA A 95 -2.31 11.95 26.14
CA ALA A 95 -2.87 12.53 27.36
C ALA A 95 -4.22 13.21 27.14
N THR A 96 -4.39 13.91 26.01
CA THR A 96 -5.60 14.69 25.71
C THR A 96 -6.54 13.96 24.76
N HIS A 97 -5.97 13.32 23.73
CA HIS A 97 -6.76 12.68 22.65
C HIS A 97 -6.90 11.18 22.81
N CYS A 98 -6.26 10.57 23.81
CA CYS A 98 -6.33 9.14 24.14
C CYS A 98 -5.89 8.19 23.01
N TYR A 99 -5.05 8.67 22.07
CA TYR A 99 -4.46 7.81 21.06
C TYR A 99 -3.40 6.88 21.65
N THR A 100 -3.34 5.68 21.12
CA THR A 100 -2.42 4.61 21.53
C THR A 100 -1.57 4.15 20.37
N ILE A 101 -0.50 3.39 20.65
CA ILE A 101 0.32 2.75 19.62
C ILE A 101 -0.52 1.84 18.71
N ASN A 102 -1.59 1.24 19.25
CA ASN A 102 -2.46 0.35 18.50
C ASN A 102 -3.28 1.10 17.45
N ASP A 103 -3.67 2.35 17.71
CA ASP A 103 -4.42 3.15 16.75
C ASP A 103 -3.59 3.40 15.48
N PHE A 104 -2.32 3.78 15.62
CA PHE A 104 -1.40 3.92 14.49
C PHE A 104 -1.20 2.60 13.75
N GLY A 105 -1.02 1.51 14.50
CA GLY A 105 -0.90 0.17 13.94
C GLY A 105 -2.15 -0.25 13.17
N ALA A 106 -3.34 0.03 13.68
CA ALA A 106 -4.61 -0.33 13.06
C ALA A 106 -4.87 0.46 11.77
N ILE A 107 -4.59 1.79 11.76
CA ILE A 107 -4.73 2.62 10.56
C ILE A 107 -3.83 2.10 9.43
N VAL A 108 -2.54 1.90 9.72
CA VAL A 108 -1.59 1.45 8.70
C VAL A 108 -1.92 0.02 8.26
N ALA A 109 -2.30 -0.88 9.18
CA ALA A 109 -2.71 -2.25 8.84
C ALA A 109 -3.94 -2.28 7.93
N ALA A 110 -4.98 -1.49 8.24
CA ALA A 110 -6.20 -1.43 7.44
C ALA A 110 -5.94 -0.85 6.04
N ALA A 111 -5.17 0.23 5.95
CA ALA A 111 -4.78 0.83 4.68
C ALA A 111 -3.91 -0.12 3.84
N SER A 112 -2.97 -0.82 4.47
CA SER A 112 -2.14 -1.85 3.84
C SER A 112 -2.96 -3.04 3.36
N LEU A 113 -3.94 -3.50 4.14
CA LEU A 113 -4.84 -4.59 3.75
C LEU A 113 -5.63 -4.25 2.48
N ALA A 114 -6.00 -2.98 2.31
CA ALA A 114 -6.80 -2.51 1.18
C ALA A 114 -5.96 -2.10 -0.03
N HIS A 115 -4.64 -1.99 0.06
CA HIS A 115 -3.80 -1.30 -0.95
C HIS A 115 -4.01 -1.82 -2.38
N ASP A 116 -4.25 -3.10 -2.55
CA ASP A 116 -4.44 -3.79 -3.83
C ASP A 116 -5.91 -4.06 -4.21
N ILE A 117 -6.89 -3.61 -3.38
CA ILE A 117 -8.30 -3.95 -3.54
C ILE A 117 -8.89 -3.51 -4.89
N GLY A 118 -8.32 -2.49 -5.51
CA GLY A 118 -8.76 -1.92 -6.77
C GLY A 118 -8.07 -2.48 -8.01
N ASN A 119 -7.04 -3.31 -7.85
CA ASN A 119 -6.32 -3.86 -8.98
C ASN A 119 -7.20 -4.83 -9.79
N PRO A 120 -7.22 -4.70 -11.13
CA PRO A 120 -7.91 -5.67 -11.99
C PRO A 120 -7.16 -7.00 -12.02
N PRO A 121 -7.75 -8.09 -12.55
CA PRO A 121 -7.01 -9.28 -12.92
C PRO A 121 -5.80 -8.91 -13.78
N PHE A 122 -4.68 -9.60 -13.60
CA PHE A 122 -3.39 -9.36 -14.29
C PHE A 122 -2.72 -7.99 -14.00
N GLY A 123 -3.13 -7.30 -12.94
CA GLY A 123 -2.47 -6.07 -12.48
C GLY A 123 -2.33 -4.99 -13.56
N HIS A 124 -1.10 -4.55 -13.85
CA HIS A 124 -0.84 -3.50 -14.85
C HIS A 124 -1.25 -3.87 -16.28
N SER A 125 -1.11 -5.14 -16.65
CA SER A 125 -1.58 -5.62 -17.95
C SER A 125 -3.10 -5.50 -18.07
N GLY A 126 -3.84 -5.81 -16.99
CA GLY A 126 -5.28 -5.59 -16.91
C GLY A 126 -5.68 -4.11 -16.93
N GLU A 127 -4.94 -3.23 -16.25
CA GLU A 127 -5.15 -1.77 -16.34
C GLU A 127 -5.00 -1.27 -17.78
N GLN A 128 -3.95 -1.72 -18.46
CA GLN A 128 -3.71 -1.37 -19.87
C GLN A 128 -4.82 -1.86 -20.78
N ALA A 129 -5.28 -3.11 -20.61
CA ALA A 129 -6.37 -3.69 -21.42
C ALA A 129 -7.68 -2.90 -21.26
N ILE A 130 -8.02 -2.50 -20.03
CA ILE A 130 -9.17 -1.64 -19.76
C ILE A 130 -9.01 -0.28 -20.47
N GLY A 131 -7.83 0.33 -20.33
CA GLY A 131 -7.51 1.60 -21.00
C GLY A 131 -7.63 1.52 -22.53
N ASP A 132 -7.07 0.48 -23.13
CA ASP A 132 -7.10 0.26 -24.59
C ASP A 132 -8.51 -0.01 -25.09
N TYR A 133 -9.36 -0.71 -24.33
CA TYR A 133 -10.76 -0.89 -24.70
C TYR A 133 -11.49 0.46 -24.88
N PHE A 134 -11.26 1.41 -23.96
CA PHE A 134 -11.89 2.74 -24.05
C PHE A 134 -11.18 3.66 -25.03
N ALA A 135 -9.87 3.51 -25.24
CA ALA A 135 -9.11 4.36 -26.18
C ALA A 135 -9.33 3.93 -27.64
N ASN A 136 -9.23 2.64 -27.93
CA ASN A 136 -9.09 2.07 -29.26
C ASN A 136 -10.16 1.02 -29.59
N GLY A 137 -10.85 0.46 -28.57
CA GLY A 137 -11.88 -0.56 -28.74
C GLY A 137 -13.29 -0.01 -28.83
N ALA A 138 -14.29 -0.86 -28.59
CA ALA A 138 -15.71 -0.48 -28.64
C ALA A 138 -16.08 0.60 -27.61
N GLY A 139 -15.36 0.70 -26.50
CA GLY A 139 -15.52 1.75 -25.49
C GLY A 139 -15.24 3.16 -25.99
N ALA A 140 -14.50 3.33 -27.09
CA ALA A 140 -14.23 4.64 -27.67
C ALA A 140 -15.51 5.39 -28.11
N ALA A 141 -16.61 4.67 -28.36
CA ALA A 141 -17.91 5.25 -28.66
C ALA A 141 -18.47 6.15 -27.54
N TYR A 142 -18.08 5.91 -26.29
CA TYR A 142 -18.52 6.70 -25.13
C TYR A 142 -17.82 8.06 -25.01
N LYS A 143 -16.76 8.31 -25.75
CA LYS A 143 -15.97 9.57 -25.69
C LYS A 143 -16.84 10.84 -25.78
N LYS A 144 -17.87 10.82 -26.63
CA LYS A 144 -18.77 11.97 -26.81
C LYS A 144 -19.77 12.19 -25.67
N GLN A 145 -19.96 11.20 -24.82
CA GLN A 145 -20.91 11.22 -23.70
C GLN A 145 -20.24 11.58 -22.37
N LEU A 146 -18.92 11.59 -22.33
CA LEU A 146 -18.10 11.78 -21.13
C LEU A 146 -17.38 13.13 -21.17
N THR A 147 -17.14 13.71 -20.00
CA THR A 147 -16.23 14.85 -19.87
C THR A 147 -14.78 14.39 -20.18
N PRO A 148 -13.89 15.33 -20.53
CA PRO A 148 -12.47 14.99 -20.77
C PRO A 148 -11.82 14.23 -19.60
N THR A 149 -12.14 14.60 -18.36
CA THR A 149 -11.59 13.94 -17.18
C THR A 149 -12.15 12.52 -17.01
N GLN A 150 -13.46 12.34 -17.16
CA GLN A 150 -14.08 11.01 -17.10
C GLN A 150 -13.54 10.07 -18.18
N TYR A 151 -13.36 10.57 -19.40
CA TYR A 151 -12.77 9.78 -20.48
C TYR A 151 -11.31 9.43 -20.20
N HIS A 152 -10.55 10.38 -19.62
CA HIS A 152 -9.15 10.14 -19.22
C HIS A 152 -9.07 9.10 -18.10
N ASP A 153 -9.98 9.11 -17.13
CA ASP A 153 -10.06 8.10 -16.05
C ASP A 153 -10.19 6.68 -16.60
N LEU A 154 -10.96 6.52 -17.71
CA LEU A 154 -11.21 5.22 -18.33
C LEU A 154 -10.05 4.76 -19.21
N THR A 155 -9.48 5.70 -20.03
CA THR A 155 -8.39 5.39 -20.95
C THR A 155 -7.02 5.22 -20.26
N HIS A 156 -6.91 5.66 -19.01
CA HIS A 156 -5.73 5.50 -18.13
C HIS A 156 -6.16 4.85 -16.81
N PHE A 157 -6.92 3.77 -16.90
CA PHE A 157 -7.43 3.09 -15.72
C PHE A 157 -6.32 2.82 -14.71
N GLU A 158 -6.58 3.13 -13.44
CA GLU A 158 -5.60 3.04 -12.35
C GLU A 158 -6.18 2.28 -11.15
N GLY A 159 -5.55 1.19 -10.74
CA GLY A 159 -5.97 0.35 -9.63
C GLY A 159 -6.08 1.11 -8.31
N ASN A 160 -5.17 2.06 -8.04
CA ASN A 160 -5.26 2.89 -6.83
C ASN A 160 -6.55 3.73 -6.79
N ALA A 161 -6.93 4.34 -7.92
CA ALA A 161 -8.16 5.11 -8.01
C ALA A 161 -9.41 4.22 -7.90
N ASN A 162 -9.39 3.05 -8.53
CA ASN A 162 -10.46 2.07 -8.40
C ASN A 162 -10.58 1.53 -6.96
N GLY A 163 -9.46 1.38 -6.25
CA GLY A 163 -9.44 1.02 -4.84
C GLY A 163 -10.20 2.05 -4.00
N LEU A 164 -9.89 3.32 -4.16
CA LEU A 164 -10.61 4.37 -3.44
C LEU A 164 -12.11 4.39 -3.79
N LYS A 165 -12.47 4.19 -5.06
CA LYS A 165 -13.86 4.04 -5.48
C LYS A 165 -14.56 2.91 -4.72
N ILE A 166 -13.97 1.72 -4.68
CA ILE A 166 -14.52 0.55 -3.95
C ILE A 166 -14.72 0.86 -2.47
N LEU A 167 -13.78 1.56 -1.83
CA LEU A 167 -13.83 1.87 -0.41
C LEU A 167 -14.88 2.94 -0.07
N MET A 168 -15.14 3.90 -0.97
CA MET A 168 -15.97 5.08 -0.69
C MET A 168 -17.31 5.09 -1.40
N GLU A 169 -17.52 4.30 -2.47
CA GLU A 169 -18.72 4.40 -3.30
C GLU A 169 -19.99 4.05 -2.53
N SER A 170 -20.83 5.06 -2.37
CA SER A 170 -22.18 4.90 -1.80
C SER A 170 -23.07 4.12 -2.77
N ARG A 171 -23.88 3.22 -2.23
CA ARG A 171 -24.91 2.47 -2.96
C ARG A 171 -26.25 2.69 -2.30
N GLU A 172 -27.34 2.38 -2.99
CA GLU A 172 -28.69 2.46 -2.44
C GLU A 172 -28.76 1.66 -1.13
N GLY A 173 -29.24 2.31 -0.06
CA GLY A 173 -29.28 1.73 1.28
C GLY A 173 -27.94 1.57 2.01
N VAL A 174 -26.81 1.87 1.36
CA VAL A 174 -25.47 1.73 1.95
C VAL A 174 -24.64 3.01 1.70
N PRO A 175 -24.90 4.10 2.43
CA PRO A 175 -24.17 5.34 2.27
C PRO A 175 -22.72 5.21 2.80
N GLY A 176 -21.77 5.82 2.08
CA GLY A 176 -20.37 5.90 2.52
C GLY A 176 -19.52 4.65 2.23
N GLY A 177 -19.96 3.77 1.34
CA GLY A 177 -19.21 2.58 0.94
C GLY A 177 -18.92 1.64 2.12
N LEU A 178 -17.65 1.30 2.35
CA LEU A 178 -17.23 0.52 3.53
C LEU A 178 -17.22 1.35 4.82
N ARG A 179 -17.47 2.65 4.74
CA ARG A 179 -17.52 3.58 5.88
C ARG A 179 -16.24 3.52 6.74
N LEU A 180 -15.09 3.58 6.08
CA LEU A 180 -13.80 3.63 6.76
C LEU A 180 -13.58 5.03 7.38
N SER A 181 -12.71 5.10 8.39
CA SER A 181 -12.29 6.38 8.96
C SER A 181 -11.50 7.21 7.94
N TYR A 182 -11.56 8.51 8.08
CA TYR A 182 -10.79 9.42 7.22
C TYR A 182 -9.29 9.18 7.36
N ALA A 183 -8.79 8.88 8.56
CA ALA A 183 -7.39 8.51 8.77
C ALA A 183 -6.98 7.30 7.91
N THR A 184 -7.80 6.25 7.86
CA THR A 184 -7.53 5.05 7.04
C THR A 184 -7.62 5.37 5.55
N LEU A 185 -8.60 6.16 5.09
CA LEU A 185 -8.72 6.59 3.70
C LEU A 185 -7.55 7.47 3.27
N GLY A 186 -7.09 8.37 4.14
CA GLY A 186 -5.90 9.18 3.91
C GLY A 186 -4.63 8.33 3.79
N ALA A 187 -4.43 7.40 4.73
CA ALA A 187 -3.29 6.48 4.72
C ALA A 187 -3.28 5.54 3.50
N PHE A 188 -4.46 5.12 3.02
CA PHE A 188 -4.61 4.33 1.80
C PHE A 188 -4.19 5.10 0.54
N THR A 189 -4.46 6.42 0.48
CA THR A 189 -4.30 7.18 -0.77
C THR A 189 -2.85 7.60 -1.00
N LYS A 190 -2.11 6.77 -1.73
CA LYS A 190 -0.70 7.04 -2.11
C LYS A 190 -0.57 8.28 -3.02
N TYR A 191 -1.54 8.54 -3.89
CA TYR A 191 -1.52 9.56 -4.94
C TYR A 191 -2.73 10.49 -4.82
N PRO A 192 -2.70 11.51 -3.94
CA PRO A 192 -3.86 12.36 -3.66
C PRO A 192 -4.12 13.39 -4.78
N LYS A 193 -4.37 12.92 -5.99
CA LYS A 193 -4.66 13.76 -7.17
C LYS A 193 -5.62 13.06 -8.13
N ALA A 194 -6.33 13.86 -8.93
CA ALA A 194 -7.13 13.40 -10.07
C ALA A 194 -6.25 12.99 -11.26
N SER A 195 -6.84 12.29 -12.22
CA SER A 195 -6.17 11.89 -13.47
C SER A 195 -5.75 13.10 -14.32
N LEU A 196 -6.52 14.17 -14.30
CA LEU A 196 -6.22 15.44 -14.97
C LEU A 196 -6.15 16.59 -13.96
N PRO A 197 -5.30 17.60 -14.21
CA PRO A 197 -4.32 17.70 -15.30
C PRO A 197 -3.18 16.69 -15.12
N HIS A 198 -2.82 16.01 -16.20
CA HIS A 198 -1.69 15.08 -16.18
C HIS A 198 -0.38 15.88 -16.17
N LYS A 199 0.09 16.16 -14.94
CA LYS A 199 1.35 16.88 -14.69
C LYS A 199 2.20 16.10 -13.71
N PRO A 200 2.83 14.98 -14.13
CA PRO A 200 3.71 14.23 -13.25
C PRO A 200 4.92 15.09 -12.88
N THR A 201 5.29 15.02 -11.61
CA THR A 201 6.51 15.64 -11.09
C THR A 201 7.47 14.55 -10.61
N LYS A 202 8.63 14.95 -10.07
CA LYS A 202 9.54 14.01 -9.41
C LYS A 202 9.06 13.58 -8.03
N HIS A 203 7.98 14.17 -7.53
CA HIS A 203 7.42 13.83 -6.22
C HIS A 203 6.69 12.48 -6.30
N VAL A 204 6.94 11.60 -5.32
CA VAL A 204 6.36 10.25 -5.29
C VAL A 204 4.82 10.26 -5.32
N ALA A 205 4.19 11.25 -4.72
CA ALA A 205 2.73 11.41 -4.72
C ALA A 205 2.13 11.83 -6.08
N ASP A 206 2.95 12.23 -7.04
CA ASP A 206 2.51 12.71 -8.36
C ASP A 206 2.70 11.68 -9.50
N LYS A 207 3.28 10.50 -9.19
CA LYS A 207 3.59 9.46 -10.20
C LYS A 207 2.34 8.93 -10.90
N LYS A 208 1.25 8.75 -10.16
CA LYS A 208 -0.04 8.21 -10.60
C LYS A 208 -1.17 9.11 -10.08
N PHE A 209 -2.43 8.69 -10.23
CA PHE A 209 -3.57 9.36 -9.60
C PHE A 209 -4.30 8.39 -8.68
N GLY A 210 -5.00 8.91 -7.66
CA GLY A 210 -5.55 8.11 -6.57
C GLY A 210 -7.07 8.12 -6.47
N PHE A 211 -7.77 8.87 -7.34
CA PHE A 211 -9.22 8.87 -7.40
C PHE A 211 -9.72 9.26 -8.80
N PHE A 212 -10.84 8.67 -9.19
CA PHE A 212 -11.56 9.06 -10.39
C PHE A 212 -12.34 10.36 -10.17
N ASN A 213 -12.71 11.01 -11.24
CA ASN A 213 -13.50 12.24 -11.22
C ASN A 213 -14.75 12.12 -10.34
N ALA A 214 -15.41 10.96 -10.34
CA ALA A 214 -16.59 10.69 -9.52
C ALA A 214 -16.34 10.78 -8.00
N GLN A 215 -15.15 10.45 -7.53
CA GLN A 215 -14.76 10.48 -6.12
C GLN A 215 -14.06 11.78 -5.70
N GLN A 216 -13.81 12.71 -6.62
CA GLN A 216 -13.02 13.91 -6.35
C GLN A 216 -13.59 14.76 -5.22
N THR A 217 -14.89 15.04 -5.22
CA THR A 217 -15.56 15.86 -4.20
C THR A 217 -15.50 15.17 -2.84
N ASP A 218 -15.77 13.88 -2.79
CA ASP A 218 -15.76 13.10 -1.56
C ASP A 218 -14.37 13.01 -0.96
N TYR A 219 -13.34 12.74 -1.79
CA TYR A 219 -11.97 12.70 -1.30
C TYR A 219 -11.45 14.10 -0.89
N GLN A 220 -11.86 15.16 -1.58
CA GLN A 220 -11.54 16.52 -1.18
C GLN A 220 -12.09 16.85 0.23
N ALA A 221 -13.29 16.37 0.57
CA ALA A 221 -13.83 16.52 1.93
C ALA A 221 -12.99 15.76 2.96
N VAL A 222 -12.51 14.54 2.63
CA VAL A 222 -11.55 13.78 3.46
C VAL A 222 -10.25 14.55 3.65
N ALA A 223 -9.64 15.02 2.56
CA ALA A 223 -8.37 15.75 2.60
C ALA A 223 -8.47 17.06 3.39
N THR A 224 -9.61 17.76 3.28
CA THR A 224 -9.87 19.00 4.05
C THR A 224 -10.00 18.72 5.55
N ASP A 225 -10.76 17.70 5.94
CA ASP A 225 -10.92 17.31 7.35
C ASP A 225 -9.59 16.90 7.98
N LEU A 226 -8.75 16.18 7.23
CA LEU A 226 -7.43 15.73 7.64
C LEU A 226 -6.34 16.83 7.63
N GLY A 227 -6.64 18.04 7.13
CA GLY A 227 -5.64 19.10 6.97
C GLY A 227 -4.58 18.80 5.93
N LEU A 228 -4.94 18.05 4.89
CA LEU A 228 -4.05 17.64 3.77
C LEU A 228 -4.08 18.63 2.60
N MET A 229 -4.61 19.84 2.79
CA MET A 229 -4.61 20.88 1.76
C MET A 229 -3.47 21.85 2.01
N ASP A 230 -2.64 22.11 0.99
CA ASP A 230 -1.63 23.16 1.08
C ASP A 230 -2.23 24.56 0.79
N SER A 231 -1.41 25.59 0.90
CA SER A 231 -1.82 26.99 0.65
C SER A 231 -2.27 27.27 -0.80
N THR A 232 -2.00 26.35 -1.74
CA THR A 232 -2.41 26.44 -3.15
C THR A 232 -3.62 25.58 -3.47
N ASN A 233 -4.27 25.01 -2.45
CA ASN A 233 -5.34 24.01 -2.56
C ASN A 233 -4.92 22.69 -3.26
N LYS A 234 -3.62 22.37 -3.29
CA LYS A 234 -3.14 21.05 -3.70
C LYS A 234 -3.29 20.08 -2.53
N MET A 235 -3.76 18.88 -2.81
CA MET A 235 -3.85 17.80 -1.82
C MET A 235 -2.46 17.22 -1.56
N MET A 236 -2.10 17.08 -0.30
CA MET A 236 -0.86 16.46 0.16
C MET A 236 -1.09 15.00 0.54
N ARG A 237 -0.05 14.20 0.45
CA ARG A 237 -0.05 12.81 0.88
C ARG A 237 -0.15 12.73 2.41
N HIS A 238 -1.02 11.86 2.92
CA HIS A 238 -1.10 11.58 4.35
C HIS A 238 0.22 10.97 4.84
N PRO A 239 0.78 11.41 5.98
CA PRO A 239 2.04 10.89 6.50
C PRO A 239 2.09 9.36 6.62
N LEU A 240 1.04 8.72 7.12
CA LEU A 240 1.01 7.26 7.27
C LEU A 240 0.96 6.50 5.92
N ALA A 241 0.64 7.16 4.81
CA ALA A 241 0.70 6.53 3.49
C ALA A 241 2.13 6.17 3.07
N TYR A 242 3.15 6.85 3.61
CA TYR A 242 4.55 6.46 3.43
C TYR A 242 4.89 5.13 4.11
N LEU A 243 4.24 4.83 5.24
CA LEU A 243 4.39 3.54 5.93
C LEU A 243 3.68 2.41 5.18
N VAL A 244 2.52 2.70 4.59
CA VAL A 244 1.80 1.74 3.73
C VAL A 244 2.63 1.41 2.50
N GLU A 245 3.22 2.41 1.84
CA GLU A 245 4.11 2.22 0.70
C GLU A 245 5.36 1.40 1.09
N ALA A 246 5.99 1.73 2.23
CA ALA A 246 7.15 0.99 2.71
C ALA A 246 6.81 -0.48 3.04
N ALA A 247 5.63 -0.75 3.61
CA ALA A 247 5.17 -2.11 3.88
C ALA A 247 5.02 -2.93 2.59
N ASP A 248 4.41 -2.33 1.57
CA ASP A 248 4.26 -2.91 0.24
C ASP A 248 5.63 -3.18 -0.41
N ASP A 249 6.52 -2.18 -0.43
CA ASP A 249 7.88 -2.30 -0.98
C ASP A 249 8.69 -3.42 -0.32
N ILE A 250 8.60 -3.56 1.02
CA ILE A 250 9.30 -4.62 1.78
C ILE A 250 8.77 -5.99 1.39
N CYS A 251 7.46 -6.18 1.36
CA CYS A 251 6.84 -7.45 0.99
C CYS A 251 7.14 -7.77 -0.48
N TYR A 252 6.92 -6.85 -1.39
CA TYR A 252 7.23 -6.99 -2.81
C TYR A 252 8.69 -7.42 -3.04
N THR A 253 9.63 -6.82 -2.31
CA THR A 253 11.07 -7.14 -2.47
C THR A 253 11.38 -8.56 -2.03
N LEU A 254 10.80 -9.04 -0.93
CA LEU A 254 11.23 -10.29 -0.29
C LEU A 254 10.32 -11.48 -0.62
N ILE A 255 9.03 -11.25 -0.74
CA ILE A 255 8.04 -12.32 -0.96
C ILE A 255 8.03 -12.75 -2.43
N ASP A 256 8.03 -11.81 -3.37
CA ASP A 256 8.09 -12.15 -4.80
C ASP A 256 9.41 -12.85 -5.14
N PHE A 257 10.50 -12.47 -4.45
CA PHE A 257 11.78 -13.15 -4.55
C PHE A 257 11.71 -14.60 -4.07
N GLU A 258 10.98 -14.86 -2.97
CA GLU A 258 10.73 -16.21 -2.45
C GLU A 258 9.91 -17.06 -3.42
N ASP A 259 8.89 -16.50 -4.06
CA ASP A 259 8.11 -17.19 -5.08
C ASP A 259 9.00 -17.67 -6.22
N GLY A 260 9.95 -16.83 -6.65
CA GLY A 260 10.93 -17.22 -7.67
C GLY A 260 11.86 -18.35 -7.24
N ILE A 261 12.21 -18.42 -5.96
CA ILE A 261 13.02 -19.52 -5.40
C ILE A 261 12.19 -20.81 -5.34
N ASN A 262 10.97 -20.72 -4.82
CA ASN A 262 10.09 -21.88 -4.68
C ASN A 262 9.73 -22.51 -6.02
N LEU A 263 9.69 -21.73 -7.09
CA LEU A 263 9.49 -22.22 -8.46
C LEU A 263 10.77 -22.71 -9.14
N GLY A 264 11.94 -22.56 -8.48
CA GLY A 264 13.21 -22.92 -9.07
C GLY A 264 13.72 -21.95 -10.16
N TRP A 265 13.10 -20.77 -10.30
CA TRP A 265 13.52 -19.75 -11.27
C TRP A 265 14.69 -18.89 -10.75
N ILE A 266 14.85 -18.87 -9.43
CA ILE A 266 16.00 -18.28 -8.74
C ILE A 266 16.65 -19.36 -7.92
N SER A 267 17.98 -19.56 -8.08
CA SER A 267 18.68 -20.59 -7.31
C SER A 267 18.76 -20.20 -5.81
N GLU A 268 18.62 -21.20 -4.93
CA GLU A 268 18.69 -20.99 -3.48
C GLU A 268 20.05 -20.41 -3.07
N ASP A 269 21.14 -20.79 -3.72
CA ASP A 269 22.49 -20.29 -3.39
C ASP A 269 22.62 -18.79 -3.70
N TYR A 270 22.08 -18.34 -4.83
CA TYR A 270 21.99 -16.91 -5.15
C TYR A 270 21.11 -16.17 -4.13
N ALA A 271 19.97 -16.74 -3.77
CA ALA A 271 19.06 -16.13 -2.81
C ALA A 271 19.71 -15.95 -1.44
N LEU A 272 20.42 -16.96 -0.94
CA LEU A 272 21.18 -16.87 0.31
C LEU A 272 22.21 -15.74 0.25
N GLU A 273 22.97 -15.62 -0.84
CA GLU A 273 23.99 -14.58 -1.01
C GLU A 273 23.38 -13.17 -0.92
N TYR A 274 22.27 -12.91 -1.62
CA TYR A 274 21.63 -11.59 -1.63
C TYR A 274 20.99 -11.24 -0.29
N LEU A 275 20.33 -12.20 0.36
CA LEU A 275 19.75 -11.98 1.68
C LEU A 275 20.85 -11.77 2.76
N ILE A 276 21.94 -12.53 2.70
CA ILE A 276 23.07 -12.31 3.60
C ILE A 276 23.66 -10.90 3.44
N LYS A 277 23.81 -10.40 2.21
CA LYS A 277 24.27 -9.02 1.96
C LYS A 277 23.36 -7.97 2.59
N LEU A 278 22.04 -8.24 2.62
CA LEU A 278 21.07 -7.32 3.22
C LEU A 278 21.17 -7.30 4.75
N VAL A 279 21.41 -8.46 5.38
CA VAL A 279 21.38 -8.61 6.85
C VAL A 279 22.75 -8.80 7.49
N LYS A 280 23.84 -8.60 6.76
CA LYS A 280 25.22 -8.90 7.19
C LYS A 280 25.57 -8.36 8.59
N ASP A 281 25.03 -7.20 8.96
CA ASP A 281 25.31 -6.53 10.22
C ASP A 281 24.39 -6.97 11.37
N THR A 282 23.38 -7.78 11.09
CA THR A 282 22.35 -8.21 12.06
C THR A 282 22.24 -9.73 12.19
N ILE A 283 22.91 -10.49 11.31
CA ILE A 283 22.87 -11.96 11.32
C ILE A 283 23.58 -12.53 12.56
N ASP A 284 22.88 -13.42 13.28
CA ASP A 284 23.53 -14.25 14.29
C ASP A 284 24.18 -15.46 13.60
N THR A 285 25.50 -15.38 13.47
CA THR A 285 26.33 -16.39 12.78
C THR A 285 26.20 -17.77 13.44
N ASN A 286 26.15 -17.84 14.78
CA ASN A 286 26.03 -19.12 15.49
C ASN A 286 24.68 -19.79 15.19
N LYS A 287 23.60 -19.01 15.26
CA LYS A 287 22.26 -19.50 14.91
C LYS A 287 22.19 -19.93 13.44
N TYR A 288 22.74 -19.13 12.53
CA TYR A 288 22.76 -19.45 11.10
C TYR A 288 23.50 -20.75 10.79
N GLN A 289 24.64 -21.00 11.45
CA GLN A 289 25.44 -22.22 11.28
C GLN A 289 24.72 -23.49 11.81
N GLN A 290 23.82 -23.34 12.78
CA GLN A 290 23.03 -24.46 13.30
C GLN A 290 21.90 -24.89 12.36
N LEU A 291 21.52 -24.06 11.40
CA LEU A 291 20.50 -24.38 10.40
C LEU A 291 21.09 -25.32 9.34
N THR A 292 20.56 -26.54 9.29
CA THR A 292 21.12 -27.63 8.47
C THR A 292 20.59 -27.61 7.04
N THR A 293 19.35 -27.15 6.82
CA THR A 293 18.72 -27.11 5.49
C THR A 293 18.80 -25.72 4.86
N LYS A 294 18.84 -25.66 3.53
CA LYS A 294 18.74 -24.38 2.80
C LYS A 294 17.44 -23.67 3.04
N THR A 295 16.32 -24.40 3.11
CA THR A 295 14.99 -23.88 3.39
C THR A 295 14.94 -23.15 4.74
N ASP A 296 15.51 -23.75 5.81
CA ASP A 296 15.56 -23.11 7.12
C ASP A 296 16.42 -21.84 7.11
N ARG A 297 17.53 -21.87 6.37
CA ARG A 297 18.40 -20.70 6.19
C ARG A 297 17.69 -19.57 5.45
N LEU A 298 16.96 -19.88 4.37
CA LEU A 298 16.16 -18.90 3.64
C LEU A 298 15.06 -18.31 4.53
N ALA A 299 14.31 -19.12 5.25
CA ALA A 299 13.27 -18.67 6.17
C ALA A 299 13.82 -17.74 7.27
N TYR A 300 14.97 -18.10 7.85
CA TYR A 300 15.66 -17.27 8.84
C TYR A 300 16.10 -15.92 8.27
N LEU A 301 16.78 -15.93 7.12
CA LEU A 301 17.27 -14.70 6.48
C LEU A 301 16.13 -13.80 5.99
N ARG A 302 15.04 -14.37 5.47
CA ARG A 302 13.84 -13.64 5.11
C ARG A 302 13.25 -12.91 6.32
N ALA A 303 13.01 -13.63 7.42
CA ALA A 303 12.45 -13.04 8.64
C ALA A 303 13.35 -11.92 9.19
N LEU A 304 14.67 -12.12 9.15
CA LEU A 304 15.63 -11.11 9.59
C LEU A 304 15.66 -9.90 8.65
N SER A 305 15.57 -10.12 7.34
CA SER A 305 15.49 -9.05 6.33
C SER A 305 14.24 -8.19 6.50
N ILE A 306 13.07 -8.81 6.70
CA ILE A 306 11.82 -8.09 6.98
C ILE A 306 11.97 -7.24 8.24
N SER A 307 12.49 -7.82 9.33
CA SER A 307 12.70 -7.09 10.60
C SER A 307 13.66 -5.91 10.43
N THR A 308 14.76 -6.11 9.72
CA THR A 308 15.77 -5.07 9.46
C THR A 308 15.18 -3.90 8.66
N LEU A 309 14.44 -4.19 7.60
CA LEU A 309 13.82 -3.16 6.76
C LEU A 309 12.68 -2.41 7.47
N ILE A 310 11.89 -3.10 8.31
CA ILE A 310 10.86 -2.46 9.15
C ILE A 310 11.50 -1.45 10.11
N GLN A 311 12.55 -1.85 10.80
CA GLN A 311 13.23 -0.98 11.76
C GLN A 311 13.80 0.26 11.08
N GLU A 312 14.44 0.08 9.93
CA GLU A 312 15.01 1.18 9.17
C GLU A 312 13.93 2.10 8.61
N ALA A 313 12.88 1.58 7.99
CA ALA A 313 11.79 2.40 7.47
C ALA A 313 11.13 3.25 8.57
N ALA A 314 10.92 2.68 9.77
CA ALA A 314 10.41 3.43 10.92
C ALA A 314 11.40 4.50 11.41
N GLN A 315 12.71 4.26 11.32
CA GLN A 315 13.73 5.25 11.65
C GLN A 315 13.74 6.38 10.62
N LEU A 316 13.75 6.06 9.33
CA LEU A 316 13.72 7.03 8.24
C LEU A 316 12.47 7.91 8.29
N PHE A 317 11.31 7.33 8.59
CA PHE A 317 10.08 8.10 8.79
C PHE A 317 10.26 9.18 9.85
N MET A 318 10.82 8.83 11.01
CA MET A 318 11.04 9.78 12.10
C MET A 318 12.11 10.82 11.78
N GLN A 319 13.15 10.45 11.04
CA GLN A 319 14.20 11.38 10.59
C GLN A 319 13.64 12.44 9.63
N HIS A 320 12.71 12.05 8.76
CA HIS A 320 12.10 12.92 7.76
C HIS A 320 10.68 13.41 8.14
N GLU A 321 10.26 13.19 9.40
CA GLU A 321 8.89 13.52 9.81
C GLU A 321 8.50 14.96 9.50
N GLN A 322 9.40 15.93 9.71
CA GLN A 322 9.12 17.33 9.43
C GLN A 322 8.86 17.60 7.95
N GLU A 323 9.66 17.00 7.06
CA GLU A 323 9.46 17.12 5.61
C GLU A 323 8.17 16.42 5.16
N ILE A 324 7.87 15.27 5.75
CA ILE A 324 6.63 14.51 5.51
C ILE A 324 5.42 15.33 5.94
N MET A 325 5.45 15.92 7.17
CA MET A 325 4.39 16.77 7.70
C MET A 325 4.24 18.08 6.95
N ALA A 326 5.30 18.59 6.32
CA ALA A 326 5.26 19.75 5.43
C ALA A 326 4.80 19.41 4.00
N GLY A 327 4.68 18.11 3.63
CA GLY A 327 4.37 17.68 2.27
C GLY A 327 5.50 17.86 1.27
N THR A 328 6.73 18.03 1.73
CA THR A 328 7.93 18.29 0.89
C THR A 328 8.80 17.06 0.70
N PHE A 329 8.56 15.98 1.42
CA PHE A 329 9.28 14.71 1.25
C PHE A 329 8.87 14.02 -0.04
N ALA A 330 9.74 14.08 -1.07
CA ALA A 330 9.42 13.76 -2.45
C ALA A 330 9.70 12.32 -2.87
N SER A 331 10.30 11.47 -2.01
CA SER A 331 10.70 10.09 -2.32
C SER A 331 9.95 9.08 -1.44
N SER A 332 10.03 7.77 -1.77
CA SER A 332 9.63 6.72 -0.83
C SER A 332 10.65 6.60 0.32
N LEU A 333 10.27 5.93 1.41
CA LEU A 333 11.21 5.63 2.50
C LEU A 333 12.28 4.64 2.03
N THR A 334 11.91 3.64 1.24
CA THR A 334 12.81 2.64 0.69
C THR A 334 13.84 3.23 -0.28
N ASP A 335 13.49 4.30 -1.01
CA ASP A 335 14.44 5.06 -1.83
C ASP A 335 15.53 5.78 -1.01
N ARG A 336 15.30 6.02 0.27
CA ARG A 336 16.25 6.63 1.23
C ARG A 336 16.99 5.62 2.07
N SER A 337 16.69 4.33 1.91
CA SER A 337 17.29 3.25 2.67
C SER A 337 18.80 3.16 2.42
N GLN A 338 19.55 2.87 3.48
CA GLN A 338 20.97 2.46 3.36
C GLN A 338 21.11 1.13 2.61
N TYR A 339 20.04 0.31 2.60
CA TYR A 339 19.98 -0.97 1.88
C TYR A 339 19.43 -0.83 0.45
N LYS A 340 19.31 0.40 -0.06
CA LYS A 340 18.76 0.68 -1.39
C LYS A 340 19.45 -0.12 -2.51
N ALA A 341 20.76 -0.29 -2.43
CA ALA A 341 21.52 -1.07 -3.42
C ALA A 341 21.11 -2.56 -3.38
N GLN A 342 21.05 -3.16 -2.20
CA GLN A 342 20.66 -4.55 -1.99
C GLN A 342 19.21 -4.80 -2.40
N ILE A 343 18.29 -3.90 -2.01
CA ILE A 343 16.89 -3.93 -2.43
C ILE A 343 16.79 -3.90 -3.96
N LYS A 344 17.51 -2.99 -4.61
CA LYS A 344 17.52 -2.88 -6.07
C LYS A 344 18.07 -4.14 -6.76
N ASP A 345 19.08 -4.77 -6.18
CA ASP A 345 19.66 -6.01 -6.70
C ASP A 345 18.66 -7.16 -6.61
N ILE A 346 17.95 -7.32 -5.47
CA ILE A 346 16.91 -8.33 -5.27
C ILE A 346 15.75 -8.11 -6.26
N ILE A 347 15.23 -6.88 -6.36
CA ILE A 347 14.18 -6.52 -7.32
C ILE A 347 14.66 -6.79 -8.75
N GLY A 348 15.90 -6.45 -9.08
CA GLY A 348 16.47 -6.69 -10.40
C GLY A 348 16.52 -8.18 -10.77
N LEU A 349 16.77 -9.06 -9.80
CA LEU A 349 16.67 -10.52 -9.99
C LEU A 349 15.22 -10.97 -10.22
N SER A 350 14.30 -10.49 -9.40
CA SER A 350 12.86 -10.81 -9.55
C SER A 350 12.35 -10.35 -10.92
N VAL A 351 12.69 -9.14 -11.36
CA VAL A 351 12.30 -8.62 -12.68
C VAL A 351 12.81 -9.53 -13.79
N ARG A 352 14.08 -9.88 -13.80
CA ARG A 352 14.65 -10.70 -14.89
C ARG A 352 14.14 -12.14 -14.90
N ASN A 353 14.03 -12.76 -13.73
CA ASN A 353 13.78 -14.19 -13.63
C ASN A 353 12.30 -14.54 -13.44
N ILE A 354 11.47 -13.59 -12.98
CA ILE A 354 10.06 -13.82 -12.71
C ILE A 354 9.20 -12.99 -13.67
N TYR A 355 9.21 -11.66 -13.55
CA TYR A 355 8.30 -10.79 -14.32
C TYR A 355 8.53 -10.83 -15.84
N GLN A 356 9.79 -11.02 -16.27
CA GLN A 356 10.17 -11.13 -17.67
C GLN A 356 10.32 -12.60 -18.13
N ALA A 357 9.97 -13.56 -17.27
CA ALA A 357 9.96 -14.97 -17.65
C ALA A 357 8.95 -15.18 -18.78
N GLN A 358 9.37 -15.91 -19.83
CA GLN A 358 8.53 -16.19 -21.00
C GLN A 358 7.19 -16.81 -20.60
N GLU A 359 7.19 -17.70 -19.62
CA GLU A 359 5.97 -18.35 -19.11
C GLU A 359 4.97 -17.35 -18.53
N VAL A 360 5.43 -16.31 -17.80
CA VAL A 360 4.57 -15.28 -17.24
C VAL A 360 3.98 -14.41 -18.34
N VAL A 361 4.83 -13.90 -19.22
CA VAL A 361 4.42 -13.03 -20.34
C VAL A 361 3.42 -13.76 -21.27
N GLU A 362 3.67 -15.03 -21.62
CA GLU A 362 2.75 -15.81 -22.47
C GLU A 362 1.41 -16.07 -21.78
N LYS A 363 1.39 -16.29 -20.46
CA LYS A 363 0.14 -16.50 -19.72
C LYS A 363 -0.66 -15.21 -19.57
N GLU A 364 0.00 -14.09 -19.37
CA GLU A 364 -0.64 -12.77 -19.40
C GLU A 364 -1.29 -12.51 -20.75
N LEU A 365 -0.56 -12.71 -21.85
CA LEU A 365 -1.10 -12.55 -23.20
C LEU A 365 -2.29 -13.46 -23.51
N LYS A 366 -2.35 -14.67 -22.94
CA LYS A 366 -3.50 -15.58 -23.09
C LYS A 366 -4.70 -15.20 -22.24
N GLY A 367 -4.50 -14.38 -21.20
CA GLY A 367 -5.55 -13.86 -20.32
C GLY A 367 -6.33 -12.70 -20.93
N TYR A 368 -5.80 -12.10 -22.00
CA TYR A 368 -6.49 -11.11 -22.81
C TYR A 368 -7.44 -11.81 -23.80
#